data_411702e295cabd6b6e794a1182b929a1
#
_entry.id   411702e295cabd6b6e794a1182b929a1
#
_cell.length_a   1.000
_cell.length_b   1.000
_cell.length_c   1.000
_cell.angle_alpha   90.00
_cell.angle_beta   90.00
_cell.angle_gamma   90.00
#
_symmetry.space_group_name_H-M   'P 1'
#
loop_
_entity.id
_entity.type
_entity.pdbx_description
1 polymer ?
#
loop_
_entity_poly.entity_id
_entity_poly.type
_entity_poly.pdbx_seq_one_letter_code
_entity_poly.pdbx_strand_id
1 'polypeptide(L)'
;LLAKALADDRGSGRAICYVDGQPASVRHAALLNACASHTVEFDDIFKDGGYHPGSPTVSAALAVAQDRGASLEQLHRAIIAGYEVGCRVSLAIQPSHYRFWHTTSTVGTLGAAVATAMLLEAEADQIAHAIALSTSFAGGHQQNLQGDGMAKALHPGHAADAGILAGIAAAGGVTASLDSLHGDKGF
;
A
#
# COMPACT_ATOMS: atom_id res chain seq x y z
N LEU A 1 -19.17 -3.08 -7.18
CA LEU A 1 -19.84 -2.58 -5.96
C LEU A 1 -19.07 -1.39 -5.38
N LEU A 2 -17.79 -1.54 -5.00
CA LEU A 2 -17.01 -0.49 -4.33
C LEU A 2 -16.89 0.78 -5.17
N ALA A 3 -16.55 0.69 -6.46
CA ALA A 3 -16.43 1.85 -7.35
C ALA A 3 -17.73 2.66 -7.43
N LYS A 4 -18.89 1.99 -7.34
CA LYS A 4 -20.18 2.66 -7.28
C LYS A 4 -20.44 3.33 -5.92
N ALA A 5 -20.04 2.66 -4.84
CA ALA A 5 -20.20 3.20 -3.48
C ALA A 5 -19.34 4.45 -3.23
N LEU A 6 -18.17 4.54 -3.87
CA LEU A 6 -17.22 5.63 -3.73
C LEU A 6 -17.21 6.60 -4.92
N ALA A 7 -18.26 6.63 -5.73
CA ALA A 7 -18.30 7.46 -6.94
C ALA A 7 -18.11 8.95 -6.65
N ASP A 8 -18.68 9.43 -5.54
CA ASP A 8 -18.58 10.84 -5.12
C ASP A 8 -17.20 11.19 -4.55
N ASP A 9 -16.41 10.20 -4.12
CA ASP A 9 -15.06 10.39 -3.57
C ASP A 9 -13.97 10.33 -4.64
N ARG A 10 -14.34 10.23 -5.92
CA ARG A 10 -13.38 10.08 -7.03
C ARG A 10 -12.30 11.17 -7.04
N GLY A 11 -12.67 12.41 -6.75
CA GLY A 11 -11.78 13.55 -6.83
C GLY A 11 -11.28 13.84 -8.25
N SER A 12 -10.30 14.69 -8.37
CA SER A 12 -9.64 15.05 -9.63
C SER A 12 -8.16 14.70 -9.58
N GLY A 13 -7.58 14.25 -10.69
CA GLY A 13 -6.17 13.92 -10.82
C GLY A 13 -5.89 13.28 -12.17
N ARG A 14 -4.65 12.84 -12.38
CA ARG A 14 -4.21 12.16 -13.62
C ARG A 14 -4.07 10.65 -13.46
N ALA A 15 -4.26 10.14 -12.26
CA ALA A 15 -4.24 8.71 -12.02
C ALA A 15 -5.46 8.04 -12.65
N ILE A 16 -5.28 6.88 -13.26
CA ILE A 16 -6.34 6.15 -13.94
C ILE A 16 -6.91 5.06 -13.04
N CYS A 17 -8.21 5.10 -12.85
CA CYS A 17 -8.96 4.01 -12.26
C CYS A 17 -9.22 2.95 -13.34
N TYR A 18 -8.56 1.80 -13.25
CA TYR A 18 -8.65 0.75 -14.28
C TYR A 18 -10.01 0.04 -14.32
N VAL A 19 -10.82 0.17 -13.28
CA VAL A 19 -12.16 -0.41 -13.22
C VAL A 19 -13.10 0.19 -14.27
N ASP A 20 -12.92 1.47 -14.60
CA ASP A 20 -13.77 2.20 -15.56
C ASP A 20 -12.97 3.03 -16.60
N GLY A 21 -11.65 3.00 -16.54
CA GLY A 21 -10.75 3.72 -17.45
C GLY A 21 -10.75 5.25 -17.27
N GLN A 22 -11.34 5.78 -16.20
CA GLN A 22 -11.49 7.21 -15.98
C GLN A 22 -10.42 7.77 -15.04
N PRO A 23 -10.04 9.04 -15.21
CA PRO A 23 -9.13 9.71 -14.29
C PRO A 23 -9.77 9.92 -12.91
N ALA A 24 -8.93 9.90 -11.87
CA ALA A 24 -9.32 10.08 -10.49
C ALA A 24 -8.18 10.68 -9.67
N SER A 25 -8.46 11.03 -8.41
CA SER A 25 -7.40 11.32 -7.45
C SER A 25 -6.48 10.12 -7.26
N VAL A 26 -5.23 10.36 -6.92
CA VAL A 26 -4.20 9.32 -6.71
C VAL A 26 -4.69 8.24 -5.76
N ARG A 27 -5.22 8.65 -4.60
CA ARG A 27 -5.67 7.73 -3.55
C ARG A 27 -6.87 6.89 -3.99
N HIS A 28 -7.85 7.51 -4.62
CA HIS A 28 -9.03 6.81 -5.14
C HIS A 28 -8.65 5.77 -6.21
N ALA A 29 -7.82 6.15 -7.18
CA ALA A 29 -7.37 5.23 -8.22
C ALA A 29 -6.60 4.04 -7.62
N ALA A 30 -5.65 4.31 -6.72
CA ALA A 30 -4.86 3.27 -6.07
C ALA A 30 -5.73 2.30 -5.26
N LEU A 31 -6.68 2.83 -4.47
CA LEU A 31 -7.62 2.01 -3.69
C LEU A 31 -8.40 1.05 -4.58
N LEU A 32 -9.06 1.56 -5.61
CA LEU A 32 -9.90 0.72 -6.49
C LEU A 32 -9.07 -0.27 -7.32
N ASN A 33 -7.90 0.16 -7.82
CA ASN A 33 -7.04 -0.69 -8.61
C ASN A 33 -6.46 -1.84 -7.79
N ALA A 34 -6.04 -1.58 -6.54
CA ALA A 34 -5.55 -2.62 -5.64
C ALA A 34 -6.65 -3.61 -5.24
N CYS A 35 -7.87 -3.12 -4.94
CA CYS A 35 -9.01 -4.00 -4.70
C CYS A 35 -9.29 -4.90 -5.91
N ALA A 36 -9.30 -4.33 -7.10
CA ALA A 36 -9.60 -5.08 -8.33
C ALA A 36 -8.54 -6.14 -8.63
N SER A 37 -7.26 -5.81 -8.45
CA SER A 37 -6.15 -6.73 -8.73
C SER A 37 -6.13 -7.95 -7.80
N HIS A 38 -6.58 -7.80 -6.56
CA HIS A 38 -6.59 -8.89 -5.56
C HIS A 38 -7.89 -9.70 -5.53
N THR A 39 -8.96 -9.23 -6.19
CA THR A 39 -10.31 -9.83 -6.07
C THR A 39 -10.35 -11.31 -6.46
N VAL A 40 -9.54 -11.73 -7.42
CA VAL A 40 -9.49 -13.10 -7.94
C VAL A 40 -8.30 -13.90 -7.43
N GLU A 41 -7.48 -13.32 -6.56
CA GLU A 41 -6.30 -13.96 -5.95
C GLU A 41 -5.34 -14.60 -6.98
N PHE A 42 -5.17 -13.94 -8.12
CA PHE A 42 -4.26 -14.36 -9.19
C PHE A 42 -3.01 -13.47 -9.25
N ASP A 43 -2.87 -12.59 -8.28
CA ASP A 43 -1.71 -11.73 -8.08
C ASP A 43 -0.53 -12.50 -7.46
N ASP A 44 0.64 -11.90 -7.53
CA ASP A 44 1.88 -12.48 -7.02
C ASP A 44 1.84 -12.73 -5.50
N ILE A 45 2.62 -13.70 -5.04
CA ILE A 45 2.74 -14.02 -3.63
C ILE A 45 4.21 -14.22 -3.23
N PHE A 46 4.62 -13.55 -2.16
CA PHE A 46 5.82 -13.88 -1.41
C PHE A 46 5.45 -14.89 -0.32
N LYS A 47 5.63 -16.17 -0.63
CA LYS A 47 5.12 -17.29 0.15
C LYS A 47 5.62 -17.31 1.60
N ASP A 48 6.91 -17.09 1.81
CA ASP A 48 7.54 -17.14 3.12
C ASP A 48 7.05 -16.05 4.07
N GLY A 49 6.64 -14.90 3.52
CA GLY A 49 6.03 -13.80 4.26
C GLY A 49 4.50 -13.86 4.34
N GLY A 50 3.83 -14.79 3.62
CA GLY A 50 2.37 -14.84 3.52
C GLY A 50 1.78 -13.54 2.99
N TYR A 51 2.43 -12.94 1.98
CA TYR A 51 2.21 -11.56 1.55
C TYR A 51 2.05 -11.45 0.04
N HIS A 52 1.04 -10.71 -0.44
CA HIS A 52 0.85 -10.35 -1.83
C HIS A 52 1.34 -8.91 -2.06
N PRO A 53 2.60 -8.70 -2.46
CA PRO A 53 3.18 -7.35 -2.55
C PRO A 53 2.63 -6.52 -3.70
N GLY A 54 2.30 -7.13 -4.84
CA GLY A 54 1.96 -6.43 -6.06
C GLY A 54 0.69 -5.61 -5.95
N SER A 55 -0.36 -6.19 -5.42
CA SER A 55 -1.66 -5.53 -5.36
C SER A 55 -1.60 -4.15 -4.68
N PRO A 56 -1.10 -3.98 -3.45
CA PRO A 56 -1.01 -2.66 -2.83
C PRO A 56 0.11 -1.80 -3.41
N THR A 57 1.33 -2.36 -3.58
CA THR A 57 2.52 -1.59 -3.93
C THR A 57 2.49 -1.09 -5.36
N VAL A 58 2.15 -1.97 -6.33
CA VAL A 58 2.11 -1.58 -7.75
C VAL A 58 0.95 -0.62 -8.01
N SER A 59 -0.22 -0.84 -7.38
CA SER A 59 -1.35 0.07 -7.56
C SER A 59 -1.07 1.47 -7.03
N ALA A 60 -0.44 1.57 -5.86
CA ALA A 60 0.01 2.85 -5.31
C ALA A 60 1.05 3.52 -6.21
N ALA A 61 2.10 2.78 -6.59
CA ALA A 61 3.18 3.30 -7.44
C ALA A 61 2.66 3.80 -8.79
N LEU A 62 1.81 3.03 -9.47
CA LEU A 62 1.22 3.43 -10.76
C LEU A 62 0.39 4.70 -10.65
N ALA A 63 -0.47 4.79 -9.63
CA ALA A 63 -1.31 5.98 -9.44
C ALA A 63 -0.47 7.24 -9.19
N VAL A 64 0.55 7.14 -8.33
CA VAL A 64 1.47 8.25 -8.05
C VAL A 64 2.30 8.60 -9.29
N ALA A 65 2.84 7.60 -9.98
CA ALA A 65 3.65 7.82 -11.19
C ALA A 65 2.86 8.51 -12.30
N GLN A 66 1.62 8.11 -12.54
CA GLN A 66 0.73 8.75 -13.51
C GLN A 66 0.45 10.21 -13.17
N ASP A 67 0.17 10.48 -11.90
CA ASP A 67 -0.12 11.84 -11.43
C ASP A 67 1.11 12.74 -11.52
N ARG A 68 2.29 12.22 -11.21
CA ARG A 68 3.56 12.95 -11.24
C ARG A 68 4.19 13.02 -12.64
N GLY A 69 3.76 12.18 -13.58
CA GLY A 69 4.40 12.04 -14.88
C GLY A 69 5.79 11.40 -14.79
N ALA A 70 5.95 10.46 -13.85
CA ALA A 70 7.21 9.78 -13.62
C ALA A 70 7.61 8.88 -14.80
N SER A 71 8.90 8.69 -15.00
CA SER A 71 9.42 7.77 -16.00
C SER A 71 9.21 6.30 -15.60
N LEU A 72 9.30 5.38 -16.56
CA LEU A 72 9.26 3.95 -16.28
C LEU A 72 10.41 3.51 -15.36
N GLU A 73 11.58 4.12 -15.47
CA GLU A 73 12.69 3.83 -14.58
C GLU A 73 12.37 4.21 -13.14
N GLN A 74 11.84 5.41 -12.91
CA GLN A 74 11.42 5.86 -11.58
C GLN A 74 10.34 4.94 -11.01
N LEU A 75 9.35 4.57 -11.82
CA LEU A 75 8.29 3.63 -11.42
C LEU A 75 8.87 2.28 -11.01
N HIS A 76 9.75 1.67 -11.82
CA HIS A 76 10.36 0.38 -11.49
C HIS A 76 11.19 0.43 -10.21
N ARG A 77 12.01 1.49 -10.03
CA ARG A 77 12.80 1.67 -8.80
C ARG A 77 11.92 1.78 -7.56
N ALA A 78 10.82 2.52 -7.66
CA ALA A 78 9.85 2.67 -6.57
C ALA A 78 9.16 1.34 -6.22
N ILE A 79 8.73 0.58 -7.22
CA ILE A 79 8.14 -0.75 -7.01
C ILE A 79 9.14 -1.69 -6.33
N ILE A 80 10.38 -1.76 -6.82
CA ILE A 80 11.43 -2.61 -6.24
C ILE A 80 11.68 -2.24 -4.78
N ALA A 81 11.79 -0.95 -4.46
CA ALA A 81 11.99 -0.50 -3.08
C ALA A 81 10.81 -0.87 -2.17
N GLY A 82 9.57 -0.71 -2.65
CA GLY A 82 8.37 -1.10 -1.90
C GLY A 82 8.30 -2.61 -1.65
N TYR A 83 8.64 -3.43 -2.67
CA TYR A 83 8.74 -4.89 -2.52
C TYR A 83 9.81 -5.29 -1.53
N GLU A 84 11.00 -4.70 -1.63
CA GLU A 84 12.13 -5.01 -0.77
C GLU A 84 11.78 -4.78 0.71
N VAL A 85 11.20 -3.63 1.04
CA VAL A 85 10.77 -3.33 2.41
C VAL A 85 9.63 -4.25 2.83
N GLY A 86 8.60 -4.39 2.02
CA GLY A 86 7.44 -5.22 2.33
C GLY A 86 7.82 -6.70 2.55
N CYS A 87 8.60 -7.29 1.65
CA CYS A 87 9.01 -8.70 1.78
C CYS A 87 9.88 -8.92 3.02
N ARG A 88 10.83 -8.04 3.33
CA ARG A 88 11.67 -8.17 4.54
C ARG A 88 10.85 -8.04 5.81
N VAL A 89 9.96 -7.06 5.90
CA VAL A 89 9.11 -6.89 7.09
C VAL A 89 8.16 -8.07 7.24
N SER A 90 7.50 -8.50 6.14
CA SER A 90 6.60 -9.66 6.20
C SER A 90 7.29 -10.92 6.70
N LEU A 91 8.53 -11.17 6.27
CA LEU A 91 9.31 -12.31 6.74
C LEU A 91 9.65 -12.21 8.24
N ALA A 92 10.01 -11.01 8.71
CA ALA A 92 10.44 -10.79 10.09
C ALA A 92 9.31 -10.99 11.12
N ILE A 93 8.06 -10.71 10.73
CA ILE A 93 6.91 -10.74 11.65
C ILE A 93 6.17 -12.10 11.65
N GLN A 94 6.52 -13.01 10.74
CA GLN A 94 5.88 -14.34 10.69
C GLN A 94 6.45 -15.31 11.75
N PRO A 95 5.65 -16.29 12.21
CA PRO A 95 4.22 -16.52 11.88
C PRO A 95 3.23 -15.79 12.82
N SER A 96 3.71 -15.07 13.83
CA SER A 96 2.88 -14.49 14.90
C SER A 96 1.85 -13.49 14.37
N HIS A 97 2.26 -12.66 13.42
CA HIS A 97 1.42 -11.61 12.84
C HIS A 97 0.21 -12.17 12.09
N TYR A 98 0.42 -13.20 11.27
CA TYR A 98 -0.63 -13.80 10.44
C TYR A 98 -1.78 -14.41 11.24
N ARG A 99 -1.56 -14.66 12.53
CA ARG A 99 -2.62 -15.15 13.42
C ARG A 99 -3.78 -14.17 13.57
N PHE A 100 -3.50 -12.88 13.53
CA PHE A 100 -4.47 -11.82 13.83
C PHE A 100 -4.68 -10.83 12.67
N TRP A 101 -3.68 -10.71 11.78
CA TRP A 101 -3.63 -9.70 10.76
C TRP A 101 -3.40 -10.28 9.37
N HIS A 102 -4.04 -9.72 8.38
CA HIS A 102 -3.79 -10.03 6.98
C HIS A 102 -2.56 -9.27 6.50
N THR A 103 -1.45 -9.98 6.31
CA THR A 103 -0.14 -9.40 5.98
C THR A 103 -0.19 -8.52 4.73
N THR A 104 -0.97 -8.92 3.71
CA THR A 104 -1.17 -8.11 2.49
C THR A 104 -1.74 -6.71 2.80
N SER A 105 -2.60 -6.60 3.81
CA SER A 105 -3.12 -5.30 4.24
C SER A 105 -2.11 -4.51 5.05
N THR A 106 -1.57 -5.14 6.09
CA THR A 106 -0.71 -4.42 7.05
C THR A 106 0.64 -4.07 6.44
N VAL A 107 1.37 -5.05 5.93
CA VAL A 107 2.69 -4.83 5.32
C VAL A 107 2.59 -4.14 3.96
N GLY A 108 1.48 -4.37 3.22
CA GLY A 108 1.21 -3.67 1.98
C GLY A 108 1.16 -2.15 2.14
N THR A 109 0.71 -1.66 3.32
CA THR A 109 0.75 -0.24 3.65
C THR A 109 2.18 0.29 3.67
N LEU A 110 3.14 -0.48 4.21
CA LEU A 110 4.55 -0.11 4.24
C LEU A 110 5.16 -0.08 2.83
N GLY A 111 4.90 -1.12 2.04
CA GLY A 111 5.37 -1.19 0.64
C GLY A 111 4.86 -0.03 -0.21
N ALA A 112 3.57 0.27 -0.10
CA ALA A 112 2.95 1.40 -0.80
C ALA A 112 3.50 2.76 -0.34
N ALA A 113 3.79 2.93 0.96
CA ALA A 113 4.37 4.16 1.51
C ALA A 113 5.78 4.41 0.96
N VAL A 114 6.63 3.37 0.92
CA VAL A 114 7.98 3.46 0.36
C VAL A 114 7.93 3.78 -1.13
N ALA A 115 7.12 3.08 -1.92
CA ALA A 115 6.99 3.33 -3.34
C ALA A 115 6.50 4.77 -3.63
N THR A 116 5.57 5.26 -2.82
CA THR A 116 5.09 6.65 -2.91
C THR A 116 6.20 7.64 -2.58
N ALA A 117 6.91 7.49 -1.46
CA ALA A 117 7.99 8.38 -1.06
C ALA A 117 9.11 8.43 -2.12
N MET A 118 9.48 7.27 -2.70
CA MET A 118 10.45 7.19 -3.79
C MET A 118 10.03 8.00 -5.03
N LEU A 119 8.75 7.93 -5.43
CA LEU A 119 8.21 8.67 -6.57
C LEU A 119 8.05 10.17 -6.29
N LEU A 120 8.04 10.56 -5.02
CA LEU A 120 8.07 11.95 -4.58
C LEU A 120 9.50 12.46 -4.36
N GLU A 121 10.51 11.65 -4.73
CA GLU A 121 11.94 11.99 -4.60
C GLU A 121 12.34 12.33 -3.16
N ALA A 122 11.71 11.66 -2.19
CA ALA A 122 11.96 11.83 -0.77
C ALA A 122 13.39 11.39 -0.40
N GLU A 123 14.02 12.11 0.51
CA GLU A 123 15.33 11.76 1.07
C GLU A 123 15.25 10.49 1.95
N ALA A 124 16.38 9.85 2.20
CA ALA A 124 16.43 8.59 2.96
C ALA A 124 15.74 8.66 4.32
N ASP A 125 15.93 9.76 5.05
CA ASP A 125 15.28 9.98 6.35
C ASP A 125 13.76 10.11 6.21
N GLN A 126 13.27 10.76 5.16
CA GLN A 126 11.85 10.87 4.87
C GLN A 126 11.25 9.50 4.50
N ILE A 127 12.00 8.66 3.76
CA ILE A 127 11.56 7.29 3.47
C ILE A 127 11.48 6.47 4.77
N ALA A 128 12.43 6.61 5.69
CA ALA A 128 12.36 5.98 7.01
C ALA A 128 11.11 6.43 7.79
N HIS A 129 10.78 7.71 7.75
CA HIS A 129 9.56 8.23 8.35
C HIS A 129 8.28 7.76 7.61
N ALA A 130 8.32 7.54 6.30
CA ALA A 130 7.19 6.95 5.57
C ALA A 130 6.89 5.52 6.05
N ILE A 131 7.93 4.71 6.25
CA ILE A 131 7.80 3.37 6.84
C ILE A 131 7.22 3.48 8.26
N ALA A 132 7.77 4.34 9.10
CA ALA A 132 7.32 4.51 10.47
C ALA A 132 5.87 5.02 10.58
N LEU A 133 5.46 6.00 9.76
CA LEU A 133 4.08 6.49 9.71
C LEU A 133 3.11 5.40 9.25
N SER A 134 3.51 4.59 8.29
CA SER A 134 2.64 3.57 7.70
C SER A 134 2.25 2.48 8.71
N THR A 135 3.06 2.20 9.72
CA THR A 135 2.68 1.25 10.79
C THR A 135 1.44 1.71 11.57
N SER A 136 1.27 3.03 11.74
CA SER A 136 0.09 3.60 12.42
C SER A 136 -1.20 3.49 11.60
N PHE A 137 -1.09 3.27 10.30
CA PHE A 137 -2.23 3.11 9.39
C PHE A 137 -2.46 1.65 8.97
N ALA A 138 -1.55 0.76 9.33
CA ALA A 138 -1.61 -0.65 9.00
C ALA A 138 -2.81 -1.31 9.69
N GLY A 139 -3.72 -1.86 8.91
CA GLY A 139 -4.94 -2.50 9.39
C GLY A 139 -5.30 -3.72 8.57
N GLY A 140 -6.38 -4.42 8.95
CA GLY A 140 -6.86 -5.59 8.23
C GLY A 140 -6.83 -6.86 9.08
N HIS A 141 -7.92 -7.09 9.80
CA HIS A 141 -8.05 -8.24 10.69
C HIS A 141 -8.17 -9.56 9.92
N GLN A 142 -7.43 -10.57 10.36
CA GLN A 142 -7.47 -11.92 9.80
C GLN A 142 -8.88 -12.55 9.89
N GLN A 143 -9.66 -12.19 10.90
CA GLN A 143 -11.03 -12.70 11.04
C GLN A 143 -11.92 -12.37 9.84
N ASN A 144 -11.68 -11.28 9.13
CA ASN A 144 -12.42 -10.89 7.92
C ASN A 144 -12.10 -11.78 6.69
N LEU A 145 -11.13 -12.66 6.78
CA LEU A 145 -10.83 -13.67 5.75
C LEU A 145 -11.64 -14.96 5.99
N GLN A 146 -12.33 -15.06 7.11
CA GLN A 146 -13.15 -16.21 7.45
C GLN A 146 -14.61 -15.96 7.00
N GLY A 147 -15.19 -16.90 6.30
CA GLY A 147 -16.57 -16.80 5.82
C GLY A 147 -16.73 -16.10 4.46
N ASP A 148 -17.95 -15.70 4.15
CA ASP A 148 -18.36 -15.26 2.79
C ASP A 148 -18.26 -13.74 2.57
N GLY A 149 -17.58 -13.01 3.47
CA GLY A 149 -17.47 -11.55 3.39
C GLY A 149 -16.49 -11.07 2.31
N MET A 150 -16.75 -9.91 1.73
CA MET A 150 -15.91 -9.29 0.68
C MET A 150 -14.73 -8.48 1.24
N ALA A 151 -14.58 -8.40 2.57
CA ALA A 151 -13.60 -7.52 3.21
C ALA A 151 -12.15 -7.82 2.79
N LYS A 152 -11.82 -9.10 2.48
CA LYS A 152 -10.49 -9.47 2.02
C LYS A 152 -10.04 -8.68 0.80
N ALA A 153 -10.92 -8.50 -0.18
CA ALA A 153 -10.62 -7.73 -1.39
C ALA A 153 -10.39 -6.23 -1.14
N LEU A 154 -10.91 -5.69 -0.03
CA LEU A 154 -10.70 -4.29 0.37
C LEU A 154 -9.34 -4.05 1.03
N HIS A 155 -8.73 -5.07 1.61
CA HIS A 155 -7.49 -4.96 2.36
C HIS A 155 -6.32 -4.35 1.56
N PRO A 156 -6.00 -4.82 0.33
CA PRO A 156 -4.92 -4.20 -0.45
C PRO A 156 -5.27 -2.79 -0.93
N GLY A 157 -6.56 -2.50 -1.17
CA GLY A 157 -7.01 -1.15 -1.49
C GLY A 157 -6.79 -0.18 -0.35
N HIS A 158 -7.17 -0.56 0.88
CA HIS A 158 -6.86 0.19 2.08
C HIS A 158 -5.35 0.38 2.24
N ALA A 159 -4.56 -0.67 2.04
CA ALA A 159 -3.10 -0.61 2.14
C ALA A 159 -2.49 0.39 1.15
N ALA A 160 -2.94 0.38 -0.11
CA ALA A 160 -2.48 1.32 -1.13
C ALA A 160 -2.82 2.77 -0.76
N ASP A 161 -4.07 3.03 -0.36
CA ASP A 161 -4.54 4.37 0.03
C ASP A 161 -3.80 4.91 1.26
N ALA A 162 -3.73 4.13 2.33
CA ALA A 162 -3.07 4.48 3.58
C ALA A 162 -1.54 4.65 3.40
N GLY A 163 -0.93 3.79 2.57
CA GLY A 163 0.48 3.90 2.22
C GLY A 163 0.80 5.18 1.44
N ILE A 164 -0.04 5.55 0.48
CA ILE A 164 0.11 6.83 -0.24
C ILE A 164 0.02 8.00 0.75
N LEU A 165 -0.92 7.98 1.68
CA LEU A 165 -1.04 9.01 2.70
C LEU A 165 0.25 9.12 3.53
N ALA A 166 0.80 8.00 4.00
CA ALA A 166 2.04 7.96 4.77
C ALA A 166 3.23 8.50 3.96
N GLY A 167 3.37 8.07 2.70
CA GLY A 167 4.45 8.52 1.81
C GLY A 167 4.38 10.02 1.52
N ILE A 168 3.19 10.57 1.22
CA ILE A 168 3.00 12.01 1.00
C ILE A 168 3.31 12.79 2.28
N ALA A 169 2.82 12.33 3.43
CA ALA A 169 3.05 13.00 4.71
C ALA A 169 4.54 13.08 5.04
N ALA A 170 5.27 11.96 4.90
CA ALA A 170 6.70 11.91 5.15
C ALA A 170 7.51 12.78 4.17
N ALA A 171 7.19 12.74 2.88
CA ALA A 171 7.81 13.61 1.88
C ALA A 171 7.56 15.09 2.18
N GLY A 172 6.42 15.41 2.80
CA GLY A 172 6.07 16.75 3.31
C GLY A 172 6.71 17.11 4.65
N GLY A 173 7.54 16.24 5.25
CA GLY A 173 8.26 16.49 6.49
C GLY A 173 7.54 16.04 7.77
N VAL A 174 6.46 15.27 7.67
CA VAL A 174 5.83 14.66 8.85
C VAL A 174 6.69 13.50 9.35
N THR A 175 7.00 13.50 10.64
CA THR A 175 7.87 12.51 11.28
C THR A 175 7.09 11.54 12.17
N ALA A 176 7.65 10.34 12.38
CA ALA A 176 7.18 9.34 13.33
C ALA A 176 8.37 8.74 14.10
N SER A 177 8.10 7.96 15.13
CA SER A 177 9.13 7.21 15.83
C SER A 177 9.78 6.18 14.92
N LEU A 178 11.10 6.24 14.74
CA LEU A 178 11.83 5.26 13.94
C LEU A 178 11.89 3.87 14.61
N ASP A 179 11.53 3.78 15.88
CA ASP A 179 11.40 2.52 16.61
C ASP A 179 10.05 1.82 16.39
N SER A 180 9.21 2.37 15.51
CA SER A 180 7.83 1.88 15.28
C SER A 180 7.75 0.42 14.82
N LEU A 181 8.81 -0.14 14.23
CA LEU A 181 8.87 -1.55 13.84
C LEU A 181 9.38 -2.47 14.95
N HIS A 182 10.37 -2.04 15.74
CA HIS A 182 11.15 -2.92 16.63
C HIS A 182 11.19 -2.49 18.09
N GLY A 183 10.52 -1.41 18.45
CA GLY A 183 10.37 -1.00 19.85
C GLY A 183 9.46 -1.94 20.63
N ASP A 184 9.44 -1.82 21.97
CA ASP A 184 8.65 -2.68 22.87
C ASP A 184 7.15 -2.72 22.54
N LYS A 185 6.64 -1.71 21.85
CA LYS A 185 5.26 -1.61 21.34
C LYS A 185 5.24 -1.50 19.82
N GLY A 186 6.26 -2.06 19.17
CA GLY A 186 6.42 -2.04 17.72
C GLY A 186 5.38 -2.89 16.97
N PHE A 187 5.47 -2.81 15.64
CA PHE A 187 4.56 -3.45 14.68
C PHE A 187 4.59 -4.99 14.67
#